data_8c1e4c067bd03a7cc02df313556402e8
#
_entry.id   8c1e4c067bd03a7cc02df313556402e8
#
_cell.length_a   1.000
_cell.length_b   1.000
_cell.length_c   1.000
_cell.angle_alpha   90.00
_cell.angle_beta   90.00
_cell.angle_gamma   90.00
#
_symmetry.space_group_name_H-M   'P 1'
#
loop_
_entity.id
_entity.type
_entity.pdbx_description
1 polymer ?
#
loop_
_entity_poly.entity_id
_entity_poly.type
_entity_poly.pdbx_seq_one_letter_code
_entity_poly.pdbx_strand_id
1 'polypeptide(L)'
;MDRKGFLHNTLHLGFSTSALVLLGAGQSAPAGAQESAPADQRQKVTQAWIQSLMENLDAQLDPQARTRLMETCGRACARRGALASLAKPASGSIDKLLSALGRHIGKENATRDGNVVHLRYPKCYCPMVAAGPPRLSNTFCNCSRGWVLEVFEAVTGKPVAVELTHSVKRGDADCRFVVRV
;
A
#
# COMPACT_ATOMS: atom_id res chain seq x y z
N MET A 1 -9.62 5.10 32.57
CA MET A 1 -8.99 3.77 32.72
C MET A 1 -7.52 3.99 33.05
N ASP A 2 -7.15 3.70 34.27
CA ASP A 2 -5.87 4.11 34.88
C ASP A 2 -4.74 3.14 34.51
N ARG A 3 -3.64 3.66 33.97
CA ARG A 3 -2.48 2.89 33.48
C ARG A 3 -1.51 2.43 34.56
N LYS A 4 -1.83 2.61 35.82
CA LYS A 4 -0.93 2.34 36.97
C LYS A 4 -1.12 0.98 37.68
N GLY A 5 -2.08 0.14 37.25
CA GLY A 5 -2.42 -1.12 37.90
C GLY A 5 -1.67 -2.38 37.43
N PHE A 6 -0.77 -2.29 36.43
CA PHE A 6 -0.23 -3.52 35.81
C PHE A 6 1.17 -3.96 36.29
N LEU A 7 1.83 -3.21 37.18
CA LEU A 7 3.23 -3.48 37.55
C LEU A 7 3.45 -3.94 39.01
N HIS A 8 2.45 -4.47 39.71
CA HIS A 8 2.62 -4.81 41.14
C HIS A 8 2.23 -6.24 41.52
N ASN A 9 2.64 -7.25 40.73
CA ASN A 9 2.45 -8.62 41.24
C ASN A 9 3.44 -9.65 40.68
N THR A 10 4.75 -9.44 40.85
CA THR A 10 5.76 -10.53 40.72
C THR A 10 6.94 -10.26 41.60
N LEU A 11 6.79 -10.52 42.90
CA LEU A 11 7.92 -10.71 43.83
C LEU A 11 7.41 -11.63 44.93
N HIS A 12 7.88 -12.87 44.92
CA HIS A 12 8.20 -13.78 46.01
C HIS A 12 8.16 -15.23 45.55
N LEU A 13 9.30 -15.77 45.18
CA LEU A 13 9.59 -17.19 45.42
C LEU A 13 11.12 -17.37 45.56
N GLY A 14 11.45 -17.80 46.70
CA GLY A 14 12.56 -18.30 47.42
C GLY A 14 13.84 -18.71 46.68
N PHE A 15 14.95 -18.18 47.14
CA PHE A 15 16.30 -18.67 46.92
C PHE A 15 16.48 -20.00 47.70
N SER A 16 16.88 -21.06 46.99
CA SER A 16 17.61 -22.19 47.60
C SER A 16 18.93 -22.34 46.87
N THR A 17 20.00 -22.08 47.61
CA THR A 17 21.38 -22.26 47.22
C THR A 17 21.71 -23.75 47.13
N SER A 18 22.18 -24.21 46.01
CA SER A 18 23.05 -25.40 45.93
C SER A 18 24.09 -25.18 44.80
N ALA A 19 25.29 -24.93 45.19
CA ALA A 19 26.43 -24.85 44.32
C ALA A 19 26.78 -26.25 43.78
N LEU A 20 26.83 -26.37 42.45
CA LEU A 20 27.64 -27.42 41.82
C LEU A 20 28.31 -26.78 40.59
N VAL A 21 29.63 -26.54 40.72
CA VAL A 21 30.50 -26.15 39.64
C VAL A 21 30.71 -27.37 38.75
N LEU A 22 30.22 -27.30 37.51
CA LEU A 22 30.65 -28.15 36.41
C LEU A 22 31.05 -27.24 35.25
N LEU A 23 32.36 -27.21 35.00
CA LEU A 23 32.97 -26.67 33.80
C LEU A 23 32.37 -27.41 32.58
N GLY A 24 31.41 -26.81 31.93
CA GLY A 24 30.83 -27.25 30.65
C GLY A 24 31.02 -26.13 29.65
N ALA A 25 31.79 -26.40 28.60
CA ALA A 25 32.01 -25.50 27.50
C ALA A 25 30.69 -24.87 27.00
N GLY A 26 30.57 -23.56 27.12
CA GLY A 26 29.44 -22.80 26.63
C GLY A 26 29.33 -22.91 25.13
N GLN A 27 28.54 -23.83 24.63
CA GLN A 27 27.96 -23.71 23.29
C GLN A 27 26.84 -22.70 23.41
N SER A 28 27.16 -21.44 23.05
CA SER A 28 26.16 -20.46 22.70
C SER A 28 25.37 -21.05 21.53
N ALA A 29 24.17 -21.55 21.80
CA ALA A 29 23.25 -21.90 20.72
C ALA A 29 23.12 -20.66 19.82
N PRO A 30 23.36 -20.78 18.51
CA PRO A 30 23.13 -19.66 17.62
C PRO A 30 21.66 -19.27 17.81
N ALA A 31 21.41 -17.98 18.08
CA ALA A 31 20.07 -17.41 18.06
C ALA A 31 19.47 -17.85 16.72
N GLY A 32 18.47 -18.74 16.77
CA GLY A 32 17.95 -19.38 15.57
C GLY A 32 17.57 -18.32 14.57
N ALA A 33 18.30 -18.28 13.46
CA ALA A 33 17.93 -17.52 12.30
C ALA A 33 16.53 -18.02 11.93
N GLN A 34 15.53 -17.20 12.19
CA GLN A 34 14.15 -17.51 11.85
C GLN A 34 14.14 -17.64 10.34
N GLU A 35 14.10 -18.86 9.83
CA GLU A 35 14.15 -19.16 8.41
C GLU A 35 12.99 -18.43 7.76
N SER A 36 13.30 -17.38 6.99
CA SER A 36 12.28 -16.54 6.39
C SER A 36 11.49 -17.38 5.40
N ALA A 37 10.18 -17.44 5.57
CA ALA A 37 9.30 -18.18 4.66
C ALA A 37 9.61 -17.83 3.20
N PRO A 38 9.51 -18.78 2.25
CA PRO A 38 9.72 -18.54 0.83
C PRO A 38 8.95 -17.29 0.34
N ALA A 39 9.51 -16.54 -0.59
CA ALA A 39 8.93 -15.28 -1.08
C ALA A 39 7.45 -15.44 -1.53
N ASP A 40 7.15 -16.54 -2.20
CA ASP A 40 5.77 -16.88 -2.62
C ASP A 40 4.83 -17.07 -1.42
N GLN A 41 5.26 -17.76 -0.37
CA GLN A 41 4.46 -17.95 0.84
C GLN A 41 4.20 -16.63 1.56
N ARG A 42 5.20 -15.77 1.70
CA ARG A 42 5.02 -14.44 2.29
C ARG A 42 4.04 -13.59 1.49
N GLN A 43 4.13 -13.65 0.16
CA GLN A 43 3.21 -12.94 -0.72
C GLN A 43 1.76 -13.42 -0.55
N LYS A 44 1.53 -14.73 -0.52
CA LYS A 44 0.20 -15.32 -0.31
C LYS A 44 -0.41 -14.89 1.03
N VAL A 45 0.36 -14.97 2.11
CA VAL A 45 -0.10 -14.55 3.45
C VAL A 45 -0.43 -13.05 3.45
N THR A 46 0.42 -12.20 2.86
CA THR A 46 0.17 -10.76 2.78
C THR A 46 -1.11 -10.46 1.99
N GLN A 47 -1.34 -11.14 0.88
CA GLN A 47 -2.54 -10.93 0.05
C GLN A 47 -3.81 -11.39 0.77
N ALA A 48 -3.79 -12.53 1.45
CA ALA A 48 -4.91 -13.00 2.27
C ALA A 48 -5.21 -12.02 3.41
N TRP A 49 -4.17 -11.50 4.06
CA TRP A 49 -4.34 -10.50 5.11
C TRP A 49 -4.95 -9.19 4.57
N ILE A 50 -4.48 -8.70 3.42
CA ILE A 50 -5.04 -7.51 2.76
C ILE A 50 -6.51 -7.73 2.43
N GLN A 51 -6.88 -8.91 1.93
CA GLN A 51 -8.28 -9.23 1.63
C GLN A 51 -9.14 -9.15 2.90
N SER A 52 -8.73 -9.83 3.98
CA SER A 52 -9.44 -9.80 5.26
C SER A 52 -9.53 -8.38 5.84
N LEU A 53 -8.46 -7.58 5.72
CA LEU A 53 -8.48 -6.19 6.14
C LEU A 53 -9.53 -5.38 5.38
N MET A 54 -9.61 -5.55 4.05
CA MET A 54 -10.58 -4.84 3.23
C MET A 54 -12.03 -5.24 3.54
N GLU A 55 -12.28 -6.52 3.76
CA GLU A 55 -13.59 -7.03 4.18
C GLU A 55 -14.04 -6.43 5.52
N ASN A 56 -13.12 -6.36 6.48
CA ASN A 56 -13.40 -5.73 7.78
C ASN A 56 -13.62 -4.21 7.66
N LEU A 57 -12.86 -3.51 6.84
CA LEU A 57 -13.08 -2.09 6.59
C LEU A 57 -14.44 -1.83 5.93
N ASP A 58 -14.85 -2.70 5.00
CA ASP A 58 -16.15 -2.62 4.33
C ASP A 58 -17.32 -2.88 5.29
N ALA A 59 -17.12 -3.73 6.29
CA ALA A 59 -18.13 -4.04 7.29
C ALA A 59 -18.26 -2.96 8.38
N GLN A 60 -17.17 -2.27 8.72
CA GLN A 60 -17.12 -1.41 9.92
C GLN A 60 -17.14 0.09 9.62
N LEU A 61 -16.74 0.53 8.43
CA LEU A 61 -16.66 1.94 8.08
C LEU A 61 -17.70 2.33 7.02
N ASP A 62 -18.18 3.57 7.10
CA ASP A 62 -19.01 4.14 6.06
C ASP A 62 -18.21 4.33 4.74
N PRO A 63 -18.89 4.40 3.57
CA PRO A 63 -18.21 4.48 2.27
C PRO A 63 -17.27 5.68 2.12
N GLN A 64 -17.59 6.82 2.74
CA GLN A 64 -16.75 8.01 2.64
C GLN A 64 -15.49 7.87 3.48
N ALA A 65 -15.60 7.34 4.71
CA ALA A 65 -14.46 7.07 5.57
C ALA A 65 -13.48 6.07 4.92
N ARG A 66 -14.01 5.00 4.31
CA ARG A 66 -13.21 4.02 3.55
C ARG A 66 -12.45 4.66 2.39
N THR A 67 -13.16 5.48 1.61
CA THR A 67 -12.56 6.18 0.46
C THR A 67 -11.44 7.10 0.92
N ARG A 68 -11.67 7.96 1.90
CA ARG A 68 -10.64 8.87 2.45
C ARG A 68 -9.43 8.13 2.98
N LEU A 69 -9.64 7.02 3.72
CA LEU A 69 -8.56 6.20 4.26
C LEU A 69 -7.68 5.64 3.13
N MET A 70 -8.30 5.03 2.13
CA MET A 70 -7.55 4.42 1.02
C MET A 70 -6.87 5.45 0.13
N GLU A 71 -7.47 6.61 -0.11
CA GLU A 71 -6.81 7.72 -0.80
C GLU A 71 -5.58 8.21 -0.03
N THR A 72 -5.68 8.34 1.29
CA THR A 72 -4.53 8.72 2.13
C THR A 72 -3.40 7.70 2.01
N CYS A 73 -3.71 6.41 2.02
CA CYS A 73 -2.74 5.34 1.78
C CYS A 73 -2.10 5.46 0.39
N GLY A 74 -2.89 5.75 -0.64
CA GLY A 74 -2.42 5.94 -2.00
C GLY A 74 -1.49 7.14 -2.15
N ARG A 75 -1.84 8.26 -1.56
CA ARG A 75 -0.98 9.45 -1.49
C ARG A 75 0.36 9.13 -0.81
N ALA A 76 0.34 8.47 0.33
CA ALA A 76 1.55 8.05 1.02
C ALA A 76 2.41 7.09 0.17
N CYS A 77 1.79 6.20 -0.60
CA CYS A 77 2.48 5.33 -1.55
C CYS A 77 3.19 6.14 -2.66
N ALA A 78 2.50 7.13 -3.26
CA ALA A 78 3.07 7.99 -4.28
C ALA A 78 4.30 8.77 -3.76
N ARG A 79 4.25 9.29 -2.54
CA ARG A 79 5.35 10.03 -1.90
C ARG A 79 6.62 9.20 -1.73
N ARG A 80 6.52 7.89 -1.60
CA ARG A 80 7.67 6.99 -1.41
C ARG A 80 8.53 6.80 -2.67
N GLY A 81 8.00 7.06 -3.87
CA GLY A 81 8.75 6.85 -5.10
C GLY A 81 8.28 7.65 -6.29
N ALA A 82 6.97 7.71 -6.55
CA ALA A 82 6.42 8.32 -7.75
C ALA A 82 6.67 9.83 -7.84
N LEU A 83 6.71 10.55 -6.72
CA LEU A 83 7.01 11.97 -6.75
C LEU A 83 8.43 12.25 -7.24
N ALA A 84 9.41 11.45 -6.81
CA ALA A 84 10.80 11.63 -7.25
C ALA A 84 10.99 11.22 -8.72
N SER A 85 10.36 10.12 -9.16
CA SER A 85 10.60 9.53 -10.48
C SER A 85 9.69 10.09 -11.59
N LEU A 86 8.50 10.55 -11.27
CA LEU A 86 7.50 11.02 -12.24
C LEU A 86 7.17 12.50 -12.08
N ALA A 87 6.77 12.93 -10.87
CA ALA A 87 6.24 14.27 -10.68
C ALA A 87 7.34 15.33 -10.71
N LYS A 88 8.44 15.14 -10.01
CA LYS A 88 9.54 16.12 -9.96
C LYS A 88 10.14 16.42 -11.34
N PRO A 89 10.46 15.41 -12.20
CA PRO A 89 10.94 15.65 -13.56
C PRO A 89 9.90 16.31 -14.47
N ALA A 90 8.61 16.15 -14.18
CA ALA A 90 7.50 16.69 -14.95
C ALA A 90 6.92 18.00 -14.39
N SER A 91 7.54 18.60 -13.38
CA SER A 91 7.03 19.78 -12.67
C SER A 91 6.52 20.86 -13.63
N GLY A 92 5.28 21.31 -13.43
CA GLY A 92 4.61 22.31 -14.26
C GLY A 92 4.13 21.82 -15.63
N SER A 93 4.35 20.53 -16.01
CA SER A 93 4.00 20.04 -17.35
C SER A 93 3.29 18.70 -17.32
N ILE A 94 1.98 18.72 -17.58
CA ILE A 94 1.18 17.52 -17.73
C ILE A 94 1.70 16.64 -18.88
N ASP A 95 2.12 17.22 -20.00
CA ASP A 95 2.57 16.45 -21.17
C ASP A 95 3.87 15.66 -20.88
N LYS A 96 4.77 16.24 -20.07
CA LYS A 96 5.95 15.50 -19.57
C LYS A 96 5.54 14.35 -18.66
N LEU A 97 4.55 14.56 -17.77
CA LEU A 97 4.01 13.49 -16.92
C LEU A 97 3.38 12.38 -17.75
N LEU A 98 2.54 12.73 -18.75
CA LEU A 98 1.90 11.75 -19.63
C LEU A 98 2.93 10.96 -20.45
N SER A 99 3.97 11.63 -20.96
CA SER A 99 5.09 10.96 -21.62
C SER A 99 5.81 9.98 -20.68
N ALA A 100 5.99 10.34 -19.42
CA ALA A 100 6.61 9.46 -18.43
C ALA A 100 5.72 8.26 -18.10
N LEU A 101 4.43 8.50 -17.84
CA LEU A 101 3.44 7.43 -17.60
C LEU A 101 3.31 6.52 -18.81
N GLY A 102 3.24 7.07 -20.02
CA GLY A 102 3.13 6.31 -21.28
C GLY A 102 4.28 5.34 -21.52
N ARG A 103 5.47 5.59 -20.97
CA ARG A 103 6.56 4.58 -21.03
C ARG A 103 6.28 3.32 -20.23
N HIS A 104 5.40 3.39 -19.22
CA HIS A 104 5.04 2.27 -18.36
C HIS A 104 3.74 1.58 -18.76
N ILE A 105 2.75 2.36 -19.21
CA ILE A 105 1.41 1.84 -19.50
C ILE A 105 1.06 1.78 -20.99
N GLY A 106 1.93 2.28 -21.87
CA GLY A 106 1.67 2.52 -23.29
C GLY A 106 1.26 3.97 -23.55
N LYS A 107 1.81 4.60 -24.61
CA LYS A 107 1.55 6.00 -24.93
C LYS A 107 0.07 6.27 -25.21
N GLU A 108 -0.58 5.34 -25.89
CA GLU A 108 -2.01 5.35 -26.21
C GLU A 108 -2.93 5.31 -24.98
N ASN A 109 -2.37 4.92 -23.84
CA ASN A 109 -3.09 4.76 -22.58
C ASN A 109 -2.94 5.97 -21.62
N ALA A 110 -2.23 7.02 -22.05
CA ALA A 110 -2.04 8.26 -21.31
C ALA A 110 -2.31 9.44 -22.23
N THR A 111 -3.57 9.83 -22.38
CA THR A 111 -4.03 10.84 -23.33
C THR A 111 -4.63 12.05 -22.62
N ARG A 112 -4.69 13.18 -23.32
CA ARG A 112 -5.26 14.43 -22.82
C ARG A 112 -6.16 15.08 -23.86
N ASP A 113 -7.29 15.58 -23.41
CA ASP A 113 -8.17 16.45 -24.18
C ASP A 113 -8.48 17.71 -23.35
N GLY A 114 -7.93 18.84 -23.75
CA GLY A 114 -8.04 20.08 -22.99
C GLY A 114 -7.55 19.94 -21.54
N ASN A 115 -8.49 20.10 -20.60
CA ASN A 115 -8.23 19.99 -19.16
C ASN A 115 -8.53 18.57 -18.60
N VAL A 116 -8.85 17.62 -19.47
CA VAL A 116 -9.17 16.25 -19.06
C VAL A 116 -8.08 15.29 -19.52
N VAL A 117 -7.55 14.54 -18.58
CA VAL A 117 -6.59 13.45 -18.85
C VAL A 117 -7.28 12.11 -18.66
N HIS A 118 -7.06 11.21 -19.59
CA HIS A 118 -7.52 9.83 -19.55
C HIS A 118 -6.32 8.91 -19.35
N LEU A 119 -6.33 8.14 -18.27
CA LEU A 119 -5.35 7.08 -18.04
C LEU A 119 -6.03 5.73 -18.10
N ARG A 120 -5.47 4.81 -18.86
CA ARG A 120 -5.88 3.42 -18.95
C ARG A 120 -4.75 2.51 -18.54
N TYR A 121 -4.98 1.66 -17.55
CA TYR A 121 -4.02 0.65 -17.14
C TYR A 121 -4.51 -0.72 -17.63
N PRO A 122 -3.88 -1.30 -18.67
CA PRO A 122 -4.33 -2.55 -19.27
C PRO A 122 -4.24 -3.76 -18.35
N LYS A 123 -3.59 -3.62 -17.21
CA LYS A 123 -3.50 -4.64 -16.14
C LYS A 123 -3.37 -3.97 -14.78
N CYS A 124 -3.49 -4.74 -13.71
CA CYS A 124 -3.21 -4.23 -12.36
C CYS A 124 -1.69 -4.06 -12.17
N TYR A 125 -1.24 -2.82 -11.92
CA TYR A 125 0.17 -2.50 -11.66
C TYR A 125 0.51 -2.41 -10.17
N CYS A 126 -0.44 -2.57 -9.27
CA CYS A 126 -0.18 -2.52 -7.84
C CYS A 126 0.63 -3.75 -7.38
N PRO A 127 1.90 -3.60 -6.96
CA PRO A 127 2.75 -4.74 -6.62
C PRO A 127 2.23 -5.56 -5.44
N MET A 128 1.40 -4.95 -4.58
CA MET A 128 0.84 -5.63 -3.42
C MET A 128 -0.20 -6.68 -3.80
N VAL A 129 -0.93 -6.48 -4.90
CA VAL A 129 -2.10 -7.30 -5.24
C VAL A 129 -2.17 -7.73 -6.70
N ALA A 130 -1.22 -7.34 -7.55
CA ALA A 130 -1.25 -7.68 -8.98
C ALA A 130 -1.35 -9.19 -9.20
N ALA A 131 -0.56 -9.98 -8.46
CA ALA A 131 -0.56 -11.44 -8.50
C ALA A 131 -1.56 -12.11 -7.53
N GLY A 132 -2.35 -11.32 -6.79
CA GLY A 132 -3.33 -11.81 -5.80
C GLY A 132 -4.66 -12.19 -6.42
N PRO A 133 -5.69 -12.40 -5.57
CA PRO A 133 -6.99 -12.82 -6.01
C PRO A 133 -7.53 -11.91 -7.11
N PRO A 134 -8.31 -12.45 -8.07
CA PRO A 134 -8.79 -11.69 -9.22
C PRO A 134 -9.66 -10.49 -8.82
N ARG A 135 -10.35 -10.61 -7.68
CA ARG A 135 -11.18 -9.54 -7.13
C ARG A 135 -10.79 -9.20 -5.72
N LEU A 136 -10.89 -7.92 -5.40
CA LEU A 136 -10.80 -7.36 -4.05
C LEU A 136 -12.03 -6.49 -3.81
N SER A 137 -12.24 -6.08 -2.56
CA SER A 137 -13.21 -5.07 -2.22
C SER A 137 -13.08 -3.82 -3.11
N ASN A 138 -14.20 -3.24 -3.50
CA ASN A 138 -14.25 -2.01 -4.29
C ASN A 138 -13.52 -0.84 -3.61
N THR A 139 -13.38 -0.90 -2.29
CA THR A 139 -12.69 0.10 -1.49
C THR A 139 -11.19 0.12 -1.77
N PHE A 140 -10.54 -1.04 -2.01
CA PHE A 140 -9.10 -1.14 -2.17
C PHE A 140 -8.55 -0.21 -3.26
N CYS A 141 -9.20 -0.16 -4.41
CA CYS A 141 -8.70 0.61 -5.56
C CYS A 141 -8.80 2.14 -5.40
N ASN A 142 -9.47 2.65 -4.36
CA ASN A 142 -9.36 4.05 -3.98
C ASN A 142 -7.93 4.45 -3.58
N CYS A 143 -7.08 3.47 -3.20
CA CYS A 143 -5.64 3.68 -3.04
C CYS A 143 -5.00 4.17 -4.36
N SER A 144 -5.31 3.55 -5.50
CA SER A 144 -4.80 3.98 -6.80
C SER A 144 -5.31 5.38 -7.18
N ARG A 145 -6.55 5.71 -6.84
CA ARG A 145 -7.09 7.07 -7.00
C ARG A 145 -6.27 8.08 -6.20
N GLY A 146 -5.97 7.79 -4.93
CA GLY A 146 -5.12 8.63 -4.08
C GLY A 146 -3.69 8.80 -4.62
N TRP A 147 -3.12 7.75 -5.22
CA TRP A 147 -1.82 7.81 -5.89
C TRP A 147 -1.84 8.76 -7.08
N VAL A 148 -2.86 8.68 -7.94
CA VAL A 148 -3.03 9.56 -9.09
C VAL A 148 -3.23 11.01 -8.64
N LEU A 149 -4.09 11.26 -7.63
CA LEU A 149 -4.28 12.60 -7.04
C LEU A 149 -2.93 13.22 -6.64
N GLU A 150 -2.14 12.52 -5.84
CA GLU A 150 -0.87 13.04 -5.34
C GLU A 150 0.13 13.38 -6.45
N VAL A 151 0.24 12.52 -7.47
CA VAL A 151 1.17 12.74 -8.59
C VAL A 151 0.75 13.93 -9.43
N PHE A 152 -0.53 14.06 -9.77
CA PHE A 152 -1.01 15.17 -10.60
C PHE A 152 -0.99 16.50 -9.84
N GLU A 153 -1.39 16.54 -8.58
CA GLU A 153 -1.29 17.74 -7.74
C GLU A 153 0.16 18.22 -7.59
N ALA A 154 1.11 17.29 -7.41
CA ALA A 154 2.53 17.63 -7.34
C ALA A 154 3.08 18.22 -8.65
N VAL A 155 2.54 17.83 -9.81
CA VAL A 155 2.94 18.38 -11.11
C VAL A 155 2.26 19.72 -11.40
N THR A 156 0.96 19.84 -11.09
CA THR A 156 0.19 21.06 -11.39
C THR A 156 0.36 22.15 -10.36
N GLY A 157 0.79 21.82 -9.14
CA GLY A 157 0.85 22.74 -8.00
C GLY A 157 -0.53 23.16 -7.47
N LYS A 158 -1.61 22.50 -7.89
CA LYS A 158 -2.98 22.81 -7.49
C LYS A 158 -3.80 21.53 -7.33
N PRO A 159 -4.92 21.56 -6.58
CA PRO A 159 -5.85 20.43 -6.47
C PRO A 159 -6.37 19.99 -7.84
N VAL A 160 -6.52 18.68 -8.03
CA VAL A 160 -7.13 18.08 -9.21
C VAL A 160 -8.28 17.17 -8.80
N ALA A 161 -9.22 16.92 -9.72
CA ALA A 161 -10.27 15.94 -9.50
C ALA A 161 -9.90 14.64 -10.23
N VAL A 162 -10.01 13.50 -9.53
CA VAL A 162 -9.75 12.17 -10.10
C VAL A 162 -10.94 11.28 -9.88
N GLU A 163 -11.37 10.62 -10.93
CA GLU A 163 -12.40 9.58 -10.91
C GLU A 163 -11.80 8.25 -11.37
N LEU A 164 -12.03 7.19 -10.62
CA LEU A 164 -11.69 5.81 -11.01
C LEU A 164 -12.98 5.15 -11.53
N THR A 165 -13.13 5.07 -12.84
CA THR A 165 -14.34 4.56 -13.50
C THR A 165 -14.34 3.03 -13.66
N HIS A 166 -13.16 2.42 -13.87
CA HIS A 166 -12.97 0.98 -14.04
C HIS A 166 -11.78 0.48 -13.23
N SER A 167 -11.84 -0.75 -12.76
CA SER A 167 -10.73 -1.38 -12.04
C SER A 167 -10.68 -2.89 -12.22
N VAL A 168 -9.51 -3.40 -12.62
CA VAL A 168 -9.24 -4.84 -12.74
C VAL A 168 -9.62 -5.60 -11.46
N LYS A 169 -9.33 -5.06 -10.29
CA LYS A 169 -9.65 -5.72 -9.01
C LYS A 169 -11.12 -5.61 -8.61
N ARG A 170 -11.91 -4.82 -9.33
CA ARG A 170 -13.40 -4.81 -9.24
C ARG A 170 -14.04 -5.76 -10.25
N GLY A 171 -13.25 -6.33 -11.18
CA GLY A 171 -13.68 -7.26 -12.20
C GLY A 171 -13.75 -6.69 -13.61
N ASP A 172 -13.30 -5.44 -13.81
CA ASP A 172 -13.22 -4.84 -15.14
C ASP A 172 -12.00 -5.35 -15.91
N ALA A 173 -11.98 -5.19 -17.23
CA ALA A 173 -10.88 -5.60 -18.09
C ALA A 173 -9.61 -4.77 -17.89
N ASP A 174 -9.76 -3.51 -17.46
CA ASP A 174 -8.67 -2.55 -17.25
C ASP A 174 -9.00 -1.60 -16.08
N CYS A 175 -8.03 -0.76 -15.69
CA CYS A 175 -8.31 0.36 -14.80
C CYS A 175 -8.37 1.64 -15.62
N ARG A 176 -9.36 2.51 -15.36
CA ARG A 176 -9.52 3.79 -16.06
C ARG A 176 -9.70 4.92 -15.07
N PHE A 177 -8.90 5.97 -15.31
CA PHE A 177 -8.98 7.20 -14.53
C PHE A 177 -9.30 8.36 -15.45
N VAL A 178 -10.17 9.24 -14.97
CA VAL A 178 -10.43 10.56 -15.55
C VAL A 178 -9.90 11.59 -14.57
N VAL A 179 -8.93 12.41 -15.02
CA VAL A 179 -8.30 13.44 -14.20
C VAL A 179 -8.66 14.80 -14.80
N ARG A 180 -9.26 15.68 -14.00
CA ARG A 180 -9.53 17.08 -14.39
C ARG A 180 -8.47 17.97 -13.74
N VAL A 181 -7.66 18.63 -14.57
CA VAL A 181 -6.50 19.45 -14.18
C VAL A 181 -6.76 20.95 -14.35
#